data_ef5cb0a2253a26b13951d0352e94042e
#
_entry.id   ef5cb0a2253a26b13951d0352e94042e
#
_cell.length_a   1.000
_cell.length_b   1.000
_cell.length_c   1.000
_cell.angle_alpha   90.00
_cell.angle_beta   90.00
_cell.angle_gamma   90.00
#
_symmetry.space_group_name_H-M   'P 1'
#
loop_
_entity.id
_entity.type
_entity.pdbx_description
1 polymer ?
#
loop_
_entity_poly.entity_id
_entity_poly.type
_entity_poly.pdbx_seq_one_letter_code
_entity_poly.pdbx_strand_id
1 'polypeptide(L)'
;MKKLGLLISVIVLLIPTNLRAQNKGDVALGVAGGLLAIGAGIAAVEQMKESAELTATQWVLTNLPEKTSFSLKTLDFDGKKLKDMSSVSVISFTIEEFEPADKPDLNGKKQVLLAFTSQGWINEYGINFEKIKWFLIDADEWMNMMIAYVKVASSEKDESILEDKLTEGRVVNKGVKIKSKLVVPFFKLSGDMYVVTDYSNDMKLLYNERSLGIFLKDTKDLVQMGRGDLIKIHEFFFDEHE
;
A
#
# COMPACT_ATOMS: atom_id res chain seq x y z
N MET A 1 49.29 -31.37 -21.82
CA MET A 1 48.49 -30.18 -21.59
C MET A 1 47.10 -30.43 -22.15
N LYS A 2 46.16 -30.84 -21.31
CA LYS A 2 44.79 -31.15 -21.74
C LYS A 2 43.89 -29.96 -21.37
N LYS A 3 43.31 -29.32 -22.39
CA LYS A 3 42.33 -28.24 -22.20
C LYS A 3 40.98 -28.87 -21.84
N LEU A 4 40.51 -28.54 -20.65
CA LEU A 4 39.18 -28.91 -20.16
C LEU A 4 38.19 -27.84 -20.67
N GLY A 5 37.34 -28.21 -21.62
CA GLY A 5 36.27 -27.35 -22.12
C GLY A 5 35.10 -27.37 -21.15
N LEU A 6 34.74 -26.20 -20.63
CA LEU A 6 33.58 -26.01 -19.79
C LEU A 6 32.33 -25.93 -20.69
N LEU A 7 31.47 -26.95 -20.60
CA LEU A 7 30.20 -27.01 -21.32
C LEU A 7 29.16 -26.29 -20.45
N ILE A 8 28.78 -25.07 -20.82
CA ILE A 8 27.66 -24.35 -20.20
C ILE A 8 26.37 -24.84 -20.87
N SER A 9 25.61 -25.68 -20.17
CA SER A 9 24.25 -26.06 -20.60
C SER A 9 23.29 -24.94 -20.24
N VAL A 10 22.87 -24.20 -21.24
CA VAL A 10 21.74 -23.25 -21.14
C VAL A 10 20.47 -24.08 -21.20
N ILE A 11 19.81 -24.27 -20.06
CA ILE A 11 18.46 -24.85 -20.00
C ILE A 11 17.49 -23.74 -20.37
N VAL A 12 17.05 -23.71 -21.62
CA VAL A 12 15.90 -22.91 -22.04
C VAL A 12 14.64 -23.63 -21.60
N LEU A 13 14.03 -23.16 -20.53
CA LEU A 13 12.69 -23.58 -20.14
C LEU A 13 11.69 -23.03 -21.16
N LEU A 14 11.28 -23.87 -22.10
CA LEU A 14 10.15 -23.63 -22.98
C LEU A 14 8.86 -23.69 -22.15
N ILE A 15 8.36 -22.53 -21.77
CA ILE A 15 7.02 -22.38 -21.22
C ILE A 15 6.05 -22.48 -22.39
N PRO A 16 5.10 -23.44 -22.38
CA PRO A 16 4.10 -23.53 -23.43
C PRO A 16 3.16 -22.33 -23.34
N THR A 17 3.28 -21.39 -24.29
CA THR A 17 2.34 -20.29 -24.47
C THR A 17 1.04 -20.79 -25.09
N ASN A 18 0.16 -21.37 -24.31
CA ASN A 18 -1.24 -21.53 -24.66
C ASN A 18 -2.07 -20.45 -23.95
N LEU A 19 -1.84 -19.19 -24.29
CA LEU A 19 -2.73 -18.09 -23.95
C LEU A 19 -3.93 -18.14 -24.92
N ARG A 20 -4.93 -18.95 -24.60
CA ARG A 20 -6.26 -18.74 -25.12
C ARG A 20 -6.84 -17.52 -24.41
N ALA A 21 -7.11 -16.48 -25.18
CA ALA A 21 -7.93 -15.36 -24.73
C ALA A 21 -9.28 -15.89 -24.25
N GLN A 22 -9.47 -15.90 -22.94
CA GLN A 22 -10.75 -16.18 -22.31
C GLN A 22 -11.19 -14.92 -21.57
N ASN A 23 -12.38 -14.50 -21.93
CA ASN A 23 -13.31 -13.51 -21.35
C ASN A 23 -12.82 -12.67 -20.14
N LYS A 24 -13.13 -11.36 -20.23
CA LYS A 24 -13.08 -10.39 -19.14
C LYS A 24 -13.65 -11.02 -17.84
N GLY A 25 -12.78 -11.40 -16.92
CA GLY A 25 -13.19 -11.90 -15.61
C GLY A 25 -12.20 -12.82 -14.89
N ASP A 26 -11.44 -13.62 -15.58
CA ASP A 26 -10.61 -14.65 -14.95
C ASP A 26 -9.14 -14.55 -15.36
N VAL A 27 -8.41 -13.63 -14.79
CA VAL A 27 -6.95 -13.76 -14.71
C VAL A 27 -6.62 -14.32 -13.33
N ALA A 28 -6.96 -15.58 -13.14
CA ALA A 28 -6.38 -16.37 -12.07
C ALA A 28 -4.90 -16.55 -12.39
N LEU A 29 -4.04 -15.68 -11.88
CA LEU A 29 -2.64 -16.02 -11.74
C LEU A 29 -2.55 -17.18 -10.77
N GLY A 30 -2.36 -18.34 -11.33
CA GLY A 30 -1.91 -19.48 -10.57
C GLY A 30 -0.52 -19.20 -10.01
N VAL A 31 -0.44 -18.47 -8.92
CA VAL A 31 0.66 -18.57 -7.98
C VAL A 31 0.45 -19.93 -7.33
N ALA A 32 1.02 -20.93 -8.03
CA ALA A 32 0.85 -22.32 -7.74
C ALA A 32 1.06 -22.60 -6.26
N GLY A 33 0.11 -23.27 -5.68
CA GLY A 33 0.08 -24.21 -4.55
C GLY A 33 1.25 -24.43 -3.60
N GLY A 34 2.17 -23.47 -3.48
CA GLY A 34 3.35 -23.57 -2.62
C GLY A 34 3.33 -22.64 -1.40
N LEU A 35 2.41 -21.67 -1.36
CA LEU A 35 2.46 -20.60 -0.35
C LEU A 35 1.99 -21.02 1.05
N LEU A 36 1.31 -22.12 1.20
CA LEU A 36 0.63 -22.45 2.45
C LEU A 36 1.22 -23.66 3.23
N ALA A 37 2.24 -24.31 2.72
CA ALA A 37 3.05 -25.21 3.55
C ALA A 37 4.01 -24.42 4.45
N ILE A 38 3.54 -23.33 5.03
CA ILE A 38 4.36 -22.33 5.69
C ILE A 38 4.49 -22.68 7.16
N GLY A 39 5.60 -23.28 7.49
CA GLY A 39 6.20 -23.09 8.78
C GLY A 39 6.55 -21.60 8.94
N ALA A 40 6.08 -20.97 10.02
CA ALA A 40 6.29 -19.55 10.31
C ALA A 40 7.79 -19.20 10.31
N GLY A 41 8.31 -18.66 9.23
CA GLY A 41 9.70 -18.25 9.08
C GLY A 41 9.84 -17.00 8.21
N ILE A 42 10.99 -16.34 8.31
CA ILE A 42 11.32 -15.12 7.54
C ILE A 42 11.12 -15.34 6.03
N ALA A 43 11.49 -16.49 5.50
CA ALA A 43 11.32 -16.82 4.08
C ALA A 43 9.86 -16.80 3.62
N ALA A 44 8.92 -17.18 4.48
CA ALA A 44 7.51 -17.16 4.18
C ALA A 44 6.95 -15.73 4.09
N VAL A 45 7.45 -14.84 4.95
CA VAL A 45 7.10 -13.42 4.96
C VAL A 45 7.55 -12.74 3.67
N GLU A 46 8.81 -12.96 3.27
CA GLU A 46 9.35 -12.41 2.03
C GLU A 46 8.58 -12.93 0.80
N GLN A 47 8.28 -14.21 0.76
CA GLN A 47 7.50 -14.80 -0.34
C GLN A 47 6.09 -14.22 -0.43
N MET A 48 5.44 -13.93 0.70
CA MET A 48 4.13 -13.28 0.69
C MET A 48 4.22 -11.84 0.26
N LYS A 49 5.26 -11.12 0.68
CA LYS A 49 5.53 -9.76 0.24
C LYS A 49 5.72 -9.71 -1.27
N GLU A 50 6.57 -10.56 -1.82
CA GLU A 50 6.80 -10.68 -3.27
C GLU A 50 5.50 -10.99 -4.02
N SER A 51 4.67 -11.89 -3.49
CA SER A 51 3.38 -12.24 -4.08
C SER A 51 2.40 -11.07 -4.05
N ALA A 52 2.38 -10.29 -2.97
CA ALA A 52 1.55 -9.10 -2.86
C ALA A 52 2.03 -8.00 -3.81
N GLU A 53 3.34 -7.77 -3.94
CA GLU A 53 3.92 -6.82 -4.88
C GLU A 53 3.67 -7.22 -6.34
N LEU A 54 3.79 -8.51 -6.67
CA LEU A 54 3.47 -9.02 -8.00
C LEU A 54 1.98 -8.83 -8.33
N THR A 55 1.11 -9.08 -7.37
CA THR A 55 -0.33 -8.87 -7.47
C THR A 55 -0.68 -7.42 -7.73
N ALA A 56 -0.10 -6.51 -6.95
CA ALA A 56 -0.28 -5.07 -7.11
C ALA A 56 0.26 -4.58 -8.46
N THR A 57 1.43 -5.04 -8.86
CA THR A 57 2.03 -4.74 -10.16
C THR A 57 1.12 -5.15 -11.30
N GLN A 58 0.54 -6.34 -11.24
CA GLN A 58 -0.38 -6.81 -12.26
C GLN A 58 -1.66 -5.99 -12.30
N TRP A 59 -2.20 -5.60 -11.14
CA TRP A 59 -3.34 -4.70 -11.10
C TRP A 59 -3.02 -3.36 -11.79
N VAL A 60 -1.86 -2.76 -11.52
CA VAL A 60 -1.40 -1.53 -12.17
C VAL A 60 -1.32 -1.71 -13.67
N LEU A 61 -0.63 -2.74 -14.17
CA LEU A 61 -0.46 -3.00 -15.61
C LEU A 61 -1.80 -3.25 -16.32
N THR A 62 -2.77 -3.82 -15.62
CA THR A 62 -4.10 -4.11 -16.19
C THR A 62 -5.02 -2.88 -16.22
N ASN A 63 -4.98 -2.05 -15.17
CA ASN A 63 -5.92 -0.95 -15.00
C ASN A 63 -5.35 0.41 -15.41
N LEU A 64 -4.02 0.53 -15.53
CA LEU A 64 -3.29 1.75 -15.87
C LEU A 64 -2.27 1.45 -16.98
N PRO A 65 -2.74 1.08 -18.18
CA PRO A 65 -1.86 0.63 -19.28
C PRO A 65 -0.91 1.72 -19.78
N GLU A 66 -1.17 2.98 -19.45
CA GLU A 66 -0.28 4.11 -19.74
C GLU A 66 1.00 4.11 -18.89
N LYS A 67 1.01 3.41 -17.77
CA LYS A 67 2.19 3.28 -16.90
C LYS A 67 3.12 2.19 -17.42
N THR A 68 4.19 2.62 -18.10
CA THR A 68 5.14 1.69 -18.75
C THR A 68 6.40 1.45 -17.93
N SER A 69 6.75 2.38 -17.04
CA SER A 69 8.01 2.34 -16.29
C SER A 69 7.80 2.89 -14.89
N PHE A 70 7.72 2.00 -13.92
CA PHE A 70 7.52 2.36 -12.52
C PHE A 70 8.18 1.36 -11.57
N SER A 71 8.57 1.85 -10.40
CA SER A 71 8.94 1.05 -9.24
C SER A 71 7.72 0.87 -8.36
N LEU A 72 7.44 -0.36 -7.93
CA LEU A 72 6.39 -0.65 -6.96
C LEU A 72 7.00 -1.40 -5.79
N LYS A 73 6.75 -0.91 -4.56
CA LYS A 73 7.24 -1.52 -3.33
C LYS A 73 6.18 -1.45 -2.25
N THR A 74 6.11 -2.47 -1.43
CA THR A 74 5.29 -2.46 -0.21
C THR A 74 5.88 -1.46 0.78
N LEU A 75 5.07 -0.51 1.21
CA LEU A 75 5.51 0.57 2.11
C LEU A 75 5.80 0.05 3.52
N ASP A 76 4.96 -0.82 4.02
CA ASP A 76 5.09 -1.38 5.36
C ASP A 76 4.59 -2.82 5.40
N PHE A 77 5.51 -3.74 5.14
CA PHE A 77 5.25 -5.16 5.23
C PHE A 77 6.12 -5.73 6.35
N ASP A 78 5.58 -5.74 7.54
CA ASP A 78 6.25 -6.38 8.65
C ASP A 78 5.67 -7.79 8.84
N GLY A 79 6.54 -8.75 9.11
CA GLY A 79 6.15 -10.15 9.27
C GLY A 79 5.22 -10.42 10.46
N LYS A 80 4.99 -9.44 11.32
CA LYS A 80 4.03 -9.57 12.43
C LYS A 80 2.59 -9.51 11.94
N LYS A 81 2.34 -8.87 10.79
CA LYS A 81 1.03 -8.81 10.15
C LYS A 81 0.65 -10.12 9.45
N LEU A 82 1.57 -11.05 9.28
CA LEU A 82 1.30 -12.33 8.62
C LEU A 82 0.18 -13.13 9.30
N LYS A 83 0.11 -13.05 10.62
CA LYS A 83 -0.91 -13.70 11.43
C LYS A 83 -2.30 -13.14 11.18
N ASP A 84 -2.36 -11.88 10.75
CA ASP A 84 -3.59 -11.12 10.52
C ASP A 84 -3.92 -10.97 9.03
N MET A 85 -3.10 -11.51 8.13
CA MET A 85 -3.28 -11.37 6.69
C MET A 85 -4.54 -12.06 6.14
N SER A 86 -5.14 -12.98 6.87
CA SER A 86 -6.46 -13.53 6.52
C SER A 86 -7.61 -12.61 6.94
N SER A 87 -7.34 -11.57 7.69
CA SER A 87 -8.31 -10.62 8.22
C SER A 87 -8.44 -9.37 7.33
N VAL A 88 -9.42 -8.55 7.64
CA VAL A 88 -9.59 -7.24 7.00
C VAL A 88 -8.44 -6.31 7.36
N SER A 89 -7.72 -5.82 6.38
CA SER A 89 -6.58 -4.91 6.57
C SER A 89 -6.36 -4.01 5.36
N VAL A 90 -5.38 -3.12 5.47
CA VAL A 90 -4.89 -2.33 4.34
C VAL A 90 -3.42 -2.66 4.11
N ILE A 91 -3.05 -2.85 2.85
CA ILE A 91 -1.67 -2.94 2.41
C ILE A 91 -1.40 -1.73 1.52
N SER A 92 -0.33 -1.02 1.80
CA SER A 92 0.05 0.17 1.04
C SER A 92 1.28 -0.12 0.19
N PHE A 93 1.18 0.21 -1.09
CA PHE A 93 2.29 0.10 -2.04
C PHE A 93 2.64 1.48 -2.56
N THR A 94 3.92 1.84 -2.52
CA THR A 94 4.42 3.02 -3.19
C THR A 94 4.63 2.71 -4.66
N ILE A 95 4.24 3.65 -5.53
CA ILE A 95 4.48 3.62 -6.96
C ILE A 95 5.23 4.90 -7.31
N GLU A 96 6.36 4.77 -7.97
CA GLU A 96 7.15 5.88 -8.43
C GLU A 96 7.56 5.64 -9.89
N GLU A 97 7.14 6.55 -10.76
CA GLU A 97 7.45 6.47 -12.20
C GLU A 97 8.88 6.92 -12.45
N PHE A 98 9.49 6.37 -13.48
CA PHE A 98 10.84 6.75 -13.90
C PHE A 98 11.00 6.65 -15.42
N GLU A 99 11.98 7.38 -15.96
CA GLU A 99 12.39 7.19 -17.35
C GLU A 99 13.38 6.02 -17.45
N PRO A 100 13.17 5.08 -18.41
CA PRO A 100 14.09 3.96 -18.60
C PRO A 100 15.51 4.42 -18.94
N ALA A 101 16.48 4.01 -18.13
CA ALA A 101 17.90 4.29 -18.30
C ALA A 101 18.71 3.16 -17.67
N ASP A 102 20.05 3.13 -17.92
CA ASP A 102 20.95 2.16 -17.27
C ASP A 102 20.95 2.28 -15.74
N LYS A 103 20.75 3.51 -15.25
CA LYS A 103 20.54 3.81 -13.83
C LYS A 103 19.34 4.75 -13.73
N PRO A 104 18.12 4.21 -13.64
CA PRO A 104 16.93 5.04 -13.58
C PRO A 104 16.91 5.85 -12.28
N ASP A 105 16.57 7.12 -12.43
CA ASP A 105 16.32 8.02 -11.32
C ASP A 105 14.83 7.99 -11.00
N LEU A 106 14.49 7.72 -9.74
CA LEU A 106 13.10 7.68 -9.26
C LEU A 106 12.65 9.11 -8.93
N ASN A 107 12.42 9.91 -9.97
CA ASN A 107 12.00 11.31 -9.85
C ASN A 107 10.68 11.62 -10.56
N GLY A 108 9.97 10.58 -10.98
CA GLY A 108 8.71 10.70 -11.67
C GLY A 108 7.52 10.87 -10.72
N LYS A 109 6.33 10.67 -11.26
CA LYS A 109 5.07 10.80 -10.50
C LYS A 109 5.00 9.77 -9.38
N LYS A 110 4.80 10.25 -8.15
CA LYS A 110 4.57 9.45 -6.96
C LYS A 110 3.09 9.15 -6.76
N GLN A 111 2.76 7.91 -6.46
CA GLN A 111 1.40 7.47 -6.11
C GLN A 111 1.47 6.38 -5.04
N VAL A 112 0.38 6.18 -4.32
CA VAL A 112 0.23 5.06 -3.39
C VAL A 112 -0.99 4.26 -3.80
N LEU A 113 -0.80 2.95 -3.93
CA LEU A 113 -1.87 2.01 -4.16
C LEU A 113 -2.25 1.36 -2.83
N LEU A 114 -3.48 1.59 -2.39
CA LEU A 114 -4.05 0.97 -1.20
C LEU A 114 -4.85 -0.27 -1.61
N ALA A 115 -4.48 -1.41 -1.04
CA ALA A 115 -5.22 -2.66 -1.16
C ALA A 115 -6.03 -2.88 0.12
N PHE A 116 -7.33 -2.65 0.08
CA PHE A 116 -8.24 -2.98 1.16
C PHE A 116 -8.68 -4.43 1.03
N THR A 117 -8.24 -5.26 1.95
CA THR A 117 -8.51 -6.69 1.94
C THR A 117 -9.73 -7.01 2.78
N SER A 118 -10.58 -7.90 2.30
CA SER A 118 -11.71 -8.46 3.06
C SER A 118 -11.36 -9.84 3.60
N GLN A 119 -12.14 -10.34 4.56
CA GLN A 119 -11.90 -11.65 5.13
C GLN A 119 -11.82 -12.75 4.07
N GLY A 120 -10.79 -13.58 4.15
CA GLY A 120 -10.53 -14.67 3.21
C GLY A 120 -9.90 -14.23 1.89
N TRP A 121 -9.28 -13.06 1.82
CA TRP A 121 -8.50 -12.62 0.67
C TRP A 121 -7.25 -13.48 0.42
N ILE A 122 -6.78 -14.18 1.47
CA ILE A 122 -5.81 -15.26 1.36
C ILE A 122 -6.49 -16.56 1.80
N ASN A 123 -6.31 -17.61 1.00
CA ASN A 123 -6.79 -18.96 1.27
C ASN A 123 -5.74 -19.98 0.84
N GLU A 124 -6.09 -21.28 0.90
CA GLU A 124 -5.21 -22.38 0.52
C GLU A 124 -4.78 -22.36 -0.96
N TYR A 125 -5.48 -21.63 -1.83
CA TYR A 125 -5.16 -21.46 -3.25
C TYR A 125 -4.34 -20.21 -3.53
N GLY A 126 -4.06 -19.36 -2.52
CA GLY A 126 -3.31 -18.13 -2.66
C GLY A 126 -4.14 -16.88 -2.42
N ILE A 127 -3.86 -15.80 -3.17
CA ILE A 127 -4.53 -14.52 -3.05
C ILE A 127 -5.81 -14.52 -3.89
N ASN A 128 -6.94 -14.24 -3.24
CA ASN A 128 -8.22 -14.02 -3.90
C ASN A 128 -8.42 -12.53 -4.20
N PHE A 129 -8.24 -12.16 -5.46
CA PHE A 129 -8.33 -10.78 -5.94
C PHE A 129 -9.70 -10.14 -5.77
N GLU A 130 -10.79 -10.92 -5.83
CA GLU A 130 -12.15 -10.44 -5.64
C GLU A 130 -12.40 -9.93 -4.22
N LYS A 131 -11.53 -10.29 -3.28
CA LYS A 131 -11.56 -9.86 -1.88
C LYS A 131 -10.66 -8.65 -1.63
N ILE A 132 -10.13 -8.04 -2.68
CA ILE A 132 -9.28 -6.85 -2.58
C ILE A 132 -9.94 -5.71 -3.34
N LYS A 133 -10.16 -4.61 -2.64
CA LYS A 133 -10.58 -3.36 -3.26
C LYS A 133 -9.38 -2.42 -3.36
N TRP A 134 -9.10 -1.99 -4.58
CA TRP A 134 -7.93 -1.18 -4.89
C TRP A 134 -8.27 0.29 -4.98
N PHE A 135 -7.47 1.15 -4.34
CA PHE A 135 -7.55 2.59 -4.44
C PHE A 135 -6.17 3.15 -4.77
N LEU A 136 -6.07 3.80 -5.91
CA LEU A 136 -4.88 4.54 -6.28
C LEU A 136 -5.08 5.98 -5.82
N ILE A 137 -4.13 6.49 -5.05
CA ILE A 137 -4.12 7.86 -4.56
C ILE A 137 -2.83 8.56 -4.98
N ASP A 138 -2.94 9.83 -5.29
CA ASP A 138 -1.79 10.72 -5.50
C ASP A 138 -1.59 11.65 -4.28
N ALA A 139 -0.65 12.60 -4.42
CA ALA A 139 -0.33 13.52 -3.34
C ALA A 139 -1.51 14.41 -2.93
N ASP A 140 -2.33 14.83 -3.91
CA ASP A 140 -3.48 15.71 -3.66
C ASP A 140 -4.58 14.96 -2.92
N GLU A 141 -4.91 13.74 -3.37
CA GLU A 141 -5.89 12.90 -2.69
C GLU A 141 -5.42 12.53 -1.27
N TRP A 142 -4.12 12.21 -1.11
CA TRP A 142 -3.56 11.97 0.21
C TRP A 142 -3.64 13.20 1.11
N MET A 143 -3.33 14.39 0.59
CA MET A 143 -3.45 15.65 1.33
C MET A 143 -4.88 15.87 1.80
N ASN A 144 -5.87 15.69 0.92
CA ASN A 144 -7.29 15.79 1.26
C ASN A 144 -7.69 14.83 2.39
N MET A 145 -7.24 13.58 2.34
CA MET A 145 -7.47 12.60 3.40
C MET A 145 -6.82 13.02 4.72
N MET A 146 -5.61 13.54 4.67
CA MET A 146 -4.88 14.02 5.86
C MET A 146 -5.52 15.27 6.47
N ILE A 147 -5.95 16.22 5.66
CA ILE A 147 -6.70 17.39 6.15
C ILE A 147 -7.98 16.94 6.87
N ALA A 148 -8.77 16.07 6.26
CA ALA A 148 -9.98 15.52 6.88
C ALA A 148 -9.68 14.82 8.20
N TYR A 149 -8.63 14.00 8.26
CA TYR A 149 -8.19 13.32 9.47
C TYR A 149 -7.74 14.30 10.55
N VAL A 150 -6.90 15.28 10.21
CA VAL A 150 -6.31 16.22 11.17
C VAL A 150 -7.35 17.21 11.69
N LYS A 151 -8.31 17.63 10.88
CA LYS A 151 -9.47 18.45 11.33
C LYS A 151 -10.24 17.78 12.47
N VAL A 152 -10.38 16.46 12.41
CA VAL A 152 -11.06 15.71 13.48
C VAL A 152 -10.11 15.46 14.64
N ALA A 153 -8.84 15.21 14.35
CA ALA A 153 -7.81 14.85 15.33
C ALA A 153 -7.30 16.03 16.18
N SER A 154 -7.56 17.28 15.80
CA SER A 154 -6.99 18.46 16.43
C SER A 154 -8.02 19.57 16.66
N SER A 155 -7.59 20.67 17.30
CA SER A 155 -8.40 21.88 17.45
C SER A 155 -8.41 22.77 16.19
N GLU A 156 -7.48 22.57 15.27
CA GLU A 156 -7.42 23.31 14.02
C GLU A 156 -8.52 22.85 13.06
N LYS A 157 -9.27 23.81 12.51
CA LYS A 157 -10.40 23.53 11.62
C LYS A 157 -10.28 24.23 10.26
N ASP A 158 -9.33 25.13 10.12
CA ASP A 158 -9.05 25.82 8.87
C ASP A 158 -8.23 24.92 7.96
N GLU A 159 -8.82 24.56 6.82
CA GLU A 159 -8.22 23.63 5.87
C GLU A 159 -6.96 24.18 5.23
N SER A 160 -6.92 25.49 4.94
CA SER A 160 -5.74 26.11 4.33
C SER A 160 -4.56 26.14 5.30
N ILE A 161 -4.83 26.40 6.59
CA ILE A 161 -3.80 26.34 7.63
C ILE A 161 -3.28 24.92 7.81
N LEU A 162 -4.17 23.92 7.72
CA LEU A 162 -3.78 22.51 7.83
C LEU A 162 -2.97 22.06 6.63
N GLU A 163 -3.36 22.45 5.42
CA GLU A 163 -2.62 22.16 4.19
C GLU A 163 -1.20 22.70 4.26
N ASP A 164 -1.04 23.99 4.60
CA ASP A 164 0.29 24.61 4.77
C ASP A 164 1.14 23.86 5.79
N LYS A 165 0.55 23.52 6.96
CA LYS A 165 1.29 22.83 8.02
C LYS A 165 1.61 21.39 7.70
N LEU A 166 0.77 20.71 6.94
CA LEU A 166 1.02 19.35 6.46
C LEU A 166 2.09 19.33 5.36
N THR A 167 2.11 20.35 4.50
CA THR A 167 3.12 20.49 3.44
C THR A 167 4.51 20.82 4.01
N GLU A 168 4.58 21.76 4.98
CA GLU A 168 5.86 22.20 5.58
C GLU A 168 6.35 21.27 6.71
N GLY A 169 5.46 20.47 7.26
CA GLY A 169 5.69 19.75 8.49
C GLY A 169 5.76 18.26 8.32
N ARG A 170 6.24 17.58 9.36
CA ARG A 170 6.25 16.14 9.47
C ARG A 170 5.12 15.66 10.35
N VAL A 171 4.36 14.68 9.86
CA VAL A 171 3.36 14.01 10.69
C VAL A 171 4.08 13.09 11.68
N VAL A 172 3.71 13.19 12.95
CA VAL A 172 4.25 12.36 14.03
C VAL A 172 3.12 11.83 14.91
N ASN A 173 3.41 10.89 15.79
CA ASN A 173 2.39 10.28 16.66
C ASN A 173 1.54 11.26 17.46
N LYS A 174 2.08 12.46 17.78
CA LYS A 174 1.40 13.45 18.63
C LYS A 174 0.79 14.61 17.85
N GLY A 175 0.91 14.62 16.53
CA GLY A 175 0.43 15.72 15.70
C GLY A 175 1.33 16.03 14.51
N VAL A 176 1.34 17.28 14.08
CA VAL A 176 2.22 17.79 13.03
C VAL A 176 3.32 18.66 13.65
N LYS A 177 4.57 18.43 13.25
CA LYS A 177 5.73 19.20 13.66
C LYS A 177 6.34 19.94 12.49
N ILE A 178 6.69 21.20 12.70
CA ILE A 178 7.57 21.96 11.81
C ILE A 178 8.89 22.14 12.56
N LYS A 179 9.98 21.63 12.00
CA LYS A 179 11.27 21.49 12.67
C LYS A 179 11.11 20.69 13.98
N SER A 180 11.39 21.27 15.14
CA SER A 180 11.23 20.61 16.45
C SER A 180 9.92 20.95 17.17
N LYS A 181 9.14 21.92 16.67
CA LYS A 181 7.95 22.45 17.35
C LYS A 181 6.70 21.70 16.89
N LEU A 182 5.91 21.23 17.86
CA LEU A 182 4.58 20.66 17.60
C LEU A 182 3.61 21.82 17.28
N VAL A 183 3.16 21.91 16.03
CA VAL A 183 2.32 23.04 15.55
C VAL A 183 0.83 22.69 15.49
N VAL A 184 0.51 21.42 15.29
CA VAL A 184 -0.88 20.90 15.34
C VAL A 184 -0.89 19.66 16.25
N PRO A 185 -1.20 19.82 17.55
CA PRO A 185 -1.30 18.70 18.45
C PRO A 185 -2.58 17.89 18.20
N PHE A 186 -2.46 16.56 18.22
CA PHE A 186 -3.61 15.67 18.14
C PHE A 186 -4.25 15.45 19.51
N PHE A 187 -5.56 15.34 19.52
CA PHE A 187 -6.30 15.00 20.73
C PHE A 187 -5.98 13.59 21.19
N LYS A 188 -5.97 13.41 22.50
CA LYS A 188 -6.02 12.09 23.10
C LYS A 188 -7.49 11.69 23.29
N LEU A 189 -7.83 10.51 22.78
CA LEU A 189 -9.11 9.87 23.10
C LEU A 189 -8.89 8.81 24.18
N SER A 190 -9.85 8.62 25.05
CA SER A 190 -9.80 7.57 26.07
C SER A 190 -10.48 6.31 25.54
N GLY A 191 -9.81 5.16 25.71
CA GLY A 191 -10.33 3.87 25.26
C GLY A 191 -10.38 3.73 23.73
N ASP A 192 -11.32 2.94 23.24
CA ASP A 192 -11.54 2.66 21.81
C ASP A 192 -12.55 3.64 21.18
N MET A 193 -12.50 4.89 21.59
CA MET A 193 -13.39 5.91 21.02
C MET A 193 -12.98 6.25 19.59
N TYR A 194 -14.01 6.42 18.75
CA TYR A 194 -13.86 6.83 17.37
C TYR A 194 -14.64 8.12 17.12
N VAL A 195 -14.07 9.03 16.38
CA VAL A 195 -14.78 10.17 15.80
C VAL A 195 -14.91 9.93 14.31
N VAL A 196 -16.13 9.92 13.81
CA VAL A 196 -16.46 9.55 12.43
C VAL A 196 -16.78 10.80 11.64
N THR A 197 -16.25 10.89 10.42
CA THR A 197 -16.60 11.92 9.45
C THR A 197 -16.88 11.29 8.08
N ASP A 198 -17.87 11.79 7.36
CA ASP A 198 -18.06 11.46 5.97
C ASP A 198 -16.93 12.11 5.16
N TYR A 199 -16.32 11.32 4.29
CA TYR A 199 -15.22 11.77 3.44
C TYR A 199 -15.63 11.79 1.96
N SER A 200 -16.18 10.68 1.48
CA SER A 200 -16.60 10.55 0.10
C SER A 200 -17.88 9.68 0.00
N ASN A 201 -18.37 9.50 -1.21
CA ASN A 201 -19.50 8.59 -1.46
C ASN A 201 -19.17 7.15 -1.05
N ASP A 202 -17.90 6.74 -1.13
CA ASP A 202 -17.45 5.37 -0.90
C ASP A 202 -16.88 5.15 0.50
N MET A 203 -16.48 6.22 1.22
CA MET A 203 -15.73 6.10 2.46
C MET A 203 -16.23 7.03 3.55
N LYS A 204 -16.12 6.54 4.80
CA LYS A 204 -16.08 7.37 6.02
C LYS A 204 -14.72 7.24 6.66
N LEU A 205 -14.17 8.33 7.15
CA LEU A 205 -12.94 8.33 7.94
C LEU A 205 -13.28 8.31 9.43
N LEU A 206 -12.53 7.53 10.18
CA LEU A 206 -12.69 7.38 11.62
C LEU A 206 -11.38 7.75 12.30
N TYR A 207 -11.40 8.80 13.08
CA TYR A 207 -10.27 9.15 13.92
C TYR A 207 -10.24 8.28 15.18
N ASN A 208 -9.12 7.65 15.42
CA ASN A 208 -8.77 7.03 16.67
C ASN A 208 -7.37 7.51 17.08
N GLU A 209 -7.05 7.56 18.38
CA GLU A 209 -5.74 8.03 18.87
C GLU A 209 -4.54 7.31 18.23
N ARG A 210 -4.72 6.09 17.72
CA ARG A 210 -3.64 5.24 17.21
C ARG A 210 -3.66 5.01 15.71
N SER A 211 -4.79 5.31 15.06
CA SER A 211 -5.01 4.93 13.66
C SER A 211 -6.00 5.84 12.95
N LEU A 212 -5.97 5.80 11.63
CA LEU A 212 -7.05 6.19 10.75
C LEU A 212 -7.86 4.94 10.43
N GLY A 213 -9.13 4.92 10.82
CA GLY A 213 -10.09 3.95 10.33
C GLY A 213 -10.68 4.44 9.02
N ILE A 214 -10.84 3.53 8.07
CA ILE A 214 -11.51 3.78 6.79
C ILE A 214 -12.66 2.79 6.70
N PHE A 215 -13.89 3.29 6.76
CA PHE A 215 -15.09 2.49 6.58
C PHE A 215 -15.52 2.54 5.12
N LEU A 216 -15.49 1.39 4.46
CA LEU A 216 -15.93 1.22 3.09
C LEU A 216 -17.45 1.03 3.09
N LYS A 217 -18.20 1.96 2.46
CA LYS A 217 -19.68 1.98 2.54
C LYS A 217 -20.34 0.84 1.76
N ASP A 218 -19.69 0.35 0.71
CA ASP A 218 -20.20 -0.73 -0.14
C ASP A 218 -20.04 -2.12 0.51
N THR A 219 -18.82 -2.46 0.94
CA THR A 219 -18.51 -3.76 1.58
C THR A 219 -18.85 -3.79 3.06
N LYS A 220 -19.02 -2.60 3.69
CA LYS A 220 -19.21 -2.40 5.13
C LYS A 220 -18.02 -2.85 5.96
N ASP A 221 -16.86 -2.97 5.35
CA ASP A 221 -15.62 -3.29 6.04
C ASP A 221 -15.03 -2.04 6.70
N LEU A 222 -14.48 -2.23 7.89
CA LEU A 222 -13.66 -1.23 8.57
C LEU A 222 -12.21 -1.69 8.54
N VAL A 223 -11.39 -0.97 7.79
CA VAL A 223 -9.93 -1.16 7.78
C VAL A 223 -9.27 -0.11 8.65
N GLN A 224 -8.17 -0.48 9.29
CA GLN A 224 -7.42 0.45 10.13
C GLN A 224 -5.99 0.59 9.60
N MET A 225 -5.62 1.82 9.35
CA MET A 225 -4.26 2.21 8.99
C MET A 225 -3.58 2.75 10.24
N GLY A 226 -2.52 2.11 10.70
CA GLY A 226 -1.76 2.55 11.86
C GLY A 226 -1.12 3.92 11.63
N ARG A 227 -0.87 4.67 12.69
CA ARG A 227 -0.25 6.00 12.55
C ARG A 227 1.15 5.94 11.95
N GLY A 228 1.88 4.83 12.15
CA GLY A 228 3.15 4.59 11.48
C GLY A 228 3.02 4.56 9.96
N ASP A 229 1.96 3.94 9.44
CA ASP A 229 1.69 3.88 8.01
C ASP A 229 1.32 5.27 7.46
N LEU A 230 0.50 6.04 8.21
CA LEU A 230 0.17 7.42 7.85
C LEU A 230 1.43 8.31 7.74
N ILE A 231 2.34 8.16 8.69
CA ILE A 231 3.61 8.90 8.70
C ILE A 231 4.43 8.55 7.45
N LYS A 232 4.61 7.26 7.16
CA LYS A 232 5.40 6.79 6.02
C LYS A 232 4.81 7.21 4.67
N ILE A 233 3.47 7.16 4.51
CA ILE A 233 2.82 7.63 3.29
C ILE A 233 3.02 9.14 3.12
N HIS A 234 2.89 9.89 4.21
CA HIS A 234 3.08 11.33 4.18
C HIS A 234 4.52 11.70 3.82
N GLU A 235 5.50 11.04 4.45
CA GLU A 235 6.92 11.20 4.14
C GLU A 235 7.21 10.82 2.69
N PHE A 236 6.64 9.76 2.17
CA PHE A 236 6.83 9.37 0.77
C PHE A 236 6.39 10.46 -0.21
N PHE A 237 5.29 11.16 0.07
CA PHE A 237 4.81 12.21 -0.81
C PHE A 237 5.54 13.55 -0.62
N PHE A 238 5.84 13.94 0.61
CA PHE A 238 6.21 15.32 0.95
C PHE A 238 7.59 15.49 1.57
N ASP A 239 8.26 14.43 2.04
CA ASP A 239 9.66 14.57 2.42
C ASP A 239 10.51 14.62 1.16
N GLU A 240 11.14 15.76 0.91
CA GLU A 240 12.25 15.85 -0.03
C GLU A 240 13.41 15.06 0.60
N HIS A 241 13.87 14.03 -0.10
CA HIS A 241 15.08 13.32 0.32
C HIS A 241 16.26 14.31 0.24
N GLU A 242 16.70 14.79 1.39
CA GLU A 242 18.00 15.47 1.54
C GLU A 242 19.15 14.52 1.21
#